data_586bb4cc52a54ddd810b74ebed9401f0
#
_entry.id   586bb4cc52a54ddd810b74ebed9401f0
#
_cell.length_a   1.000
_cell.length_b   1.000
_cell.length_c   1.000
_cell.angle_alpha   90.00
_cell.angle_beta   90.00
_cell.angle_gamma   90.00
#
_symmetry.space_group_name_H-M   'P 1'
#
loop_
_entity.id
_entity.type
_entity.pdbx_description
1 polymer ?
#
loop_
_entity_poly.entity_id
_entity_poly.type
_entity_poly.pdbx_seq_one_letter_code
_entity_poly.pdbx_strand_id
1 'polypeptide(L)'
;MVNQKIQDRLAALRAVMKENGVDWYMVPTADFHNSEYVDAYFKVREYLCNFSGSNGTLIVGMDEAGLWTDGRYFIQAERELTGTGVTLYRMLEDNVPTKEEFLQQKMENGQTLGFDGRVVDTRFGLKLEKDLADKQIKIVYGKDLADEVWTDRPALPCHPVLVPDEALFGQNVSEKLAAVRKDMAAHGASGLFLSKLDDLMWLLNIRGADVECNPVALSYAYLTQDECHFFLQDGEVTDVLKAHAAKYHITLHPYEEAAEWMESCTITGSVMCDEGNVSYAFYKILENRAEVIDAANPTELLKAVKNETELANMQEVYLKDSVAVCKFIYWVKKNVGKIPMTEYSAAMYLDHLRSEIDGYLDLSFPTISAYGTNAAMMHYEATEDNCAALAPEGMLLVDSGGQYLGGTTDVTRTIVLGPVSQTIKEHYTAVAKGMLQLTDAKFLYGCTGRNLDILARQPMWDQNIDYKCGTGHGVGYILNVHEGPQGIRWRFTGNQKEVPIEAGMDVTNEPGIYIEGSHGIRTVSYTHLRAHETA
;
A
#
# COMPACT_ATOMS: atom_id res chain seq x y z
N MET A 1 -4.61 30.03 -8.97
CA MET A 1 -3.67 30.34 -10.08
C MET A 1 -3.61 29.13 -10.99
N VAL A 2 -3.35 29.31 -12.29
CA VAL A 2 -3.20 28.21 -13.25
C VAL A 2 -1.88 27.48 -12.96
N ASN A 3 -1.90 26.16 -12.87
CA ASN A 3 -0.68 25.34 -12.80
C ASN A 3 -0.23 25.01 -14.24
N GLN A 4 0.52 25.92 -14.85
CA GLN A 4 0.91 25.82 -16.26
C GLN A 4 1.75 24.56 -16.53
N LYS A 5 2.62 24.18 -15.60
CA LYS A 5 3.47 22.99 -15.73
C LYS A 5 2.64 21.71 -15.95
N ILE A 6 1.56 21.54 -15.19
CA ILE A 6 0.68 20.37 -15.32
C ILE A 6 -0.13 20.44 -16.62
N GLN A 7 -0.63 21.62 -16.98
CA GLN A 7 -1.37 21.79 -18.23
C GLN A 7 -0.50 21.48 -19.45
N ASP A 8 0.77 21.89 -19.45
CA ASP A 8 1.72 21.58 -20.51
C ASP A 8 2.01 20.08 -20.61
N ARG A 9 2.16 19.39 -19.47
CA ARG A 9 2.33 17.92 -19.42
C ARG A 9 1.11 17.17 -19.96
N LEU A 10 -0.10 17.58 -19.58
CA LEU A 10 -1.33 16.99 -20.11
C LEU A 10 -1.49 17.27 -21.62
N ALA A 11 -1.10 18.45 -22.10
CA ALA A 11 -1.11 18.76 -23.53
C ALA A 11 -0.10 17.89 -24.30
N ALA A 12 1.09 17.67 -23.75
CA ALA A 12 2.09 16.76 -24.33
C ALA A 12 1.57 15.32 -24.38
N LEU A 13 0.97 14.82 -23.28
CA LEU A 13 0.37 13.49 -23.29
C LEU A 13 -0.72 13.34 -24.35
N ARG A 14 -1.61 14.33 -24.50
CA ARG A 14 -2.66 14.33 -25.54
C ARG A 14 -2.09 14.28 -26.96
N ALA A 15 -0.95 14.94 -27.19
CA ALA A 15 -0.26 14.85 -28.47
C ALA A 15 0.23 13.43 -28.75
N VAL A 16 0.89 12.79 -27.76
CA VAL A 16 1.34 11.40 -27.84
C VAL A 16 0.17 10.43 -28.00
N MET A 17 -0.94 10.62 -27.24
CA MET A 17 -2.16 9.85 -27.40
C MET A 17 -2.69 9.89 -28.83
N LYS A 18 -2.75 11.09 -29.41
CA LYS A 18 -3.23 11.28 -30.80
C LYS A 18 -2.33 10.58 -31.82
N GLU A 19 -1.00 10.65 -31.66
CA GLU A 19 -0.03 9.98 -32.53
C GLU A 19 -0.15 8.45 -32.47
N ASN A 20 -0.53 7.90 -31.28
CA ASN A 20 -0.74 6.47 -31.06
C ASN A 20 -2.20 6.02 -31.30
N GLY A 21 -3.11 6.91 -31.72
CA GLY A 21 -4.52 6.56 -31.98
C GLY A 21 -5.29 6.20 -30.72
N VAL A 22 -4.95 6.80 -29.57
CA VAL A 22 -5.57 6.60 -28.27
C VAL A 22 -6.46 7.79 -27.94
N ASP A 23 -7.74 7.56 -27.66
CA ASP A 23 -8.71 8.62 -27.36
C ASP A 23 -8.75 8.93 -25.86
N TRP A 24 -8.58 7.91 -25.04
CA TRP A 24 -8.55 7.99 -23.58
C TRP A 24 -7.35 7.23 -23.04
N TYR A 25 -6.67 7.79 -22.05
CA TYR A 25 -5.50 7.18 -21.41
C TYR A 25 -5.66 7.15 -19.91
N MET A 26 -5.43 5.97 -19.30
CA MET A 26 -5.60 5.77 -17.86
C MET A 26 -4.25 5.51 -17.19
N VAL A 27 -4.03 6.18 -16.04
CA VAL A 27 -2.81 6.07 -15.23
C VAL A 27 -3.19 5.85 -13.76
N PRO A 28 -3.15 4.62 -13.26
CA PRO A 28 -3.36 4.34 -11.84
C PRO A 28 -2.12 4.68 -11.00
N THR A 29 -2.29 4.75 -9.68
CA THR A 29 -1.16 4.60 -8.76
C THR A 29 -0.85 3.12 -8.65
N ALA A 30 0.22 2.66 -9.26
CA ALA A 30 0.73 1.31 -9.14
C ALA A 30 2.15 1.23 -9.72
N ASP A 31 2.90 0.24 -9.29
CA ASP A 31 4.08 -0.28 -9.96
C ASP A 31 3.71 -1.53 -10.79
N PHE A 32 4.71 -2.24 -11.32
CA PHE A 32 4.48 -3.48 -12.09
C PHE A 32 4.01 -4.66 -11.22
N HIS A 33 3.97 -4.47 -9.90
CA HIS A 33 3.66 -5.48 -8.87
C HIS A 33 2.40 -5.15 -8.07
N ASN A 34 1.69 -4.07 -8.46
CA ASN A 34 0.49 -3.57 -7.79
C ASN A 34 0.73 -3.20 -6.31
N SER A 35 1.90 -2.61 -6.02
CA SER A 35 2.24 -2.12 -4.69
C SER A 35 1.46 -0.85 -4.33
N GLU A 36 1.16 -0.65 -3.04
CA GLU A 36 0.52 0.57 -2.55
C GLU A 36 1.49 1.77 -2.56
N TYR A 37 2.70 1.56 -2.07
CA TYR A 37 3.78 2.54 -2.14
C TYR A 37 4.65 2.20 -3.35
N VAL A 38 5.02 3.24 -4.10
CA VAL A 38 5.75 3.06 -5.35
C VAL A 38 6.99 3.95 -5.37
N ASP A 39 8.06 3.45 -5.98
CA ASP A 39 9.26 4.24 -6.21
C ASP A 39 9.01 5.42 -7.17
N ALA A 40 9.94 6.37 -7.16
CA ALA A 40 9.89 7.57 -7.97
C ALA A 40 9.69 7.30 -9.48
N TYR A 41 10.22 6.21 -10.02
CA TYR A 41 9.99 5.78 -11.40
C TYR A 41 8.50 5.63 -11.73
N PHE A 42 7.70 5.13 -10.81
CA PHE A 42 6.28 4.83 -10.99
C PHE A 42 5.34 6.00 -10.66
N LYS A 43 5.84 7.15 -10.22
CA LYS A 43 5.02 8.33 -9.88
C LYS A 43 4.46 9.09 -11.09
N VAL A 44 4.10 8.36 -12.16
CA VAL A 44 3.59 8.91 -13.42
C VAL A 44 2.32 9.73 -13.22
N ARG A 45 1.38 9.24 -12.41
CA ARG A 45 0.14 9.94 -12.09
C ARG A 45 0.43 11.28 -11.39
N GLU A 46 1.33 11.28 -10.41
CA GLU A 46 1.77 12.50 -9.72
C GLU A 46 2.42 13.49 -10.71
N TYR A 47 3.31 13.02 -11.56
CA TYR A 47 3.94 13.82 -12.60
C TYR A 47 2.90 14.50 -13.49
N LEU A 48 1.84 13.81 -13.91
CA LEU A 48 0.83 14.31 -14.85
C LEU A 48 -0.24 15.19 -14.20
N CYS A 49 -0.58 15.00 -12.91
CA CYS A 49 -1.69 15.73 -12.29
C CYS A 49 -1.34 16.48 -11.00
N ASN A 50 -0.10 16.40 -10.50
CA ASN A 50 0.35 17.04 -9.25
C ASN A 50 -0.25 16.49 -7.96
N PHE A 51 -0.98 15.38 -8.01
CA PHE A 51 -1.51 14.75 -6.82
C PHE A 51 -0.53 13.72 -6.27
N SER A 52 -0.07 13.87 -5.03
CA SER A 52 0.98 13.05 -4.42
C SER A 52 0.46 11.87 -3.58
N GLY A 53 -0.84 11.81 -3.27
CA GLY A 53 -1.41 10.73 -2.43
C GLY A 53 -1.17 9.32 -2.98
N SER A 54 -1.06 8.32 -2.11
CA SER A 54 -0.69 6.94 -2.49
C SER A 54 -1.78 6.14 -3.21
N ASN A 55 -2.99 6.66 -3.33
CA ASN A 55 -4.08 5.98 -4.07
C ASN A 55 -4.84 6.94 -4.97
N GLY A 56 -4.89 6.62 -6.26
CA GLY A 56 -5.69 7.36 -7.23
C GLY A 56 -5.50 6.84 -8.65
N THR A 57 -6.47 7.16 -9.50
CA THR A 57 -6.41 6.87 -10.94
C THR A 57 -6.72 8.14 -11.72
N LEU A 58 -5.78 8.55 -12.56
CA LEU A 58 -5.96 9.63 -13.52
C LEU A 58 -6.50 9.05 -14.83
N ILE A 59 -7.56 9.66 -15.37
CA ILE A 59 -8.08 9.35 -16.70
C ILE A 59 -8.02 10.64 -17.53
N VAL A 60 -7.37 10.58 -18.68
CA VAL A 60 -7.16 11.70 -19.59
C VAL A 60 -7.84 11.42 -20.91
N GLY A 61 -8.77 12.28 -21.30
CA GLY A 61 -9.34 12.36 -22.63
C GLY A 61 -8.78 13.57 -23.40
N MET A 62 -9.18 13.76 -24.66
CA MET A 62 -8.66 14.85 -25.49
C MET A 62 -8.98 16.24 -24.92
N ASP A 63 -10.15 16.41 -24.28
CA ASP A 63 -10.62 17.71 -23.81
C ASP A 63 -10.75 17.80 -22.28
N GLU A 64 -10.77 16.68 -21.58
CA GLU A 64 -10.97 16.63 -20.14
C GLU A 64 -9.99 15.67 -19.46
N ALA A 65 -9.82 15.82 -18.14
CA ALA A 65 -9.07 14.89 -17.29
C ALA A 65 -9.71 14.81 -15.91
N GLY A 66 -9.72 13.62 -15.32
CA GLY A 66 -10.28 13.36 -14.01
C GLY A 66 -9.39 12.48 -13.13
N LEU A 67 -9.34 12.79 -11.84
CA LEU A 67 -8.67 11.99 -10.82
C LEU A 67 -9.70 11.37 -9.88
N TRP A 68 -9.71 10.06 -9.77
CA TRP A 68 -10.45 9.30 -8.75
C TRP A 68 -9.53 8.97 -7.59
N THR A 69 -9.92 9.35 -6.36
CA THR A 69 -9.20 8.97 -5.14
C THR A 69 -10.18 8.70 -4.00
N ASP A 70 -9.72 8.05 -2.93
CA ASP A 70 -10.54 7.67 -1.78
C ASP A 70 -10.56 8.74 -0.67
N GLY A 71 -11.37 8.49 0.36
CA GLY A 71 -11.67 9.45 1.43
C GLY A 71 -10.49 9.92 2.26
N ARG A 72 -9.37 9.19 2.24
CA ARG A 72 -8.13 9.59 2.94
C ARG A 72 -7.52 10.86 2.34
N TYR A 73 -7.76 11.10 1.04
CA TYR A 73 -7.08 12.11 0.23
C TYR A 73 -7.95 13.25 -0.28
N PHE A 74 -9.24 13.31 0.01
CA PHE A 74 -10.12 14.33 -0.57
C PHE A 74 -9.62 15.76 -0.35
N ILE A 75 -9.21 16.10 0.87
CA ILE A 75 -8.73 17.45 1.22
C ILE A 75 -7.41 17.74 0.50
N GLN A 76 -6.49 16.78 0.49
CA GLN A 76 -5.20 16.91 -0.17
C GLN A 76 -5.36 17.08 -1.67
N ALA A 77 -6.14 16.19 -2.32
CA ALA A 77 -6.38 16.25 -3.77
C ALA A 77 -7.04 17.57 -4.20
N GLU A 78 -8.00 18.10 -3.43
CA GLU A 78 -8.63 19.38 -3.73
C GLU A 78 -7.60 20.54 -3.74
N ARG A 79 -6.65 20.52 -2.80
CA ARG A 79 -5.58 21.52 -2.74
C ARG A 79 -4.58 21.36 -3.89
N GLU A 80 -4.09 20.15 -4.11
CA GLU A 80 -3.03 19.85 -5.08
C GLU A 80 -3.50 19.94 -6.53
N LEU A 81 -4.76 19.63 -6.84
CA LEU A 81 -5.35 19.76 -8.18
C LEU A 81 -5.74 21.20 -8.53
N THR A 82 -5.64 22.14 -7.59
CA THR A 82 -6.02 23.53 -7.84
C THR A 82 -5.22 24.12 -9.03
N GLY A 83 -5.94 24.53 -10.07
CA GLY A 83 -5.36 25.16 -11.29
C GLY A 83 -4.77 24.18 -12.29
N THR A 84 -4.80 22.88 -12.06
CA THR A 84 -4.27 21.86 -12.99
C THR A 84 -5.18 21.62 -14.20
N GLY A 85 -6.47 21.86 -14.08
CA GLY A 85 -7.49 21.49 -15.06
C GLY A 85 -7.97 20.04 -14.92
N VAL A 86 -7.55 19.32 -13.88
CA VAL A 86 -8.01 17.96 -13.54
C VAL A 86 -9.17 18.03 -12.57
N THR A 87 -10.27 17.34 -12.88
CA THR A 87 -11.46 17.25 -12.03
C THR A 87 -11.27 16.18 -10.96
N LEU A 88 -11.55 16.51 -9.69
CA LEU A 88 -11.55 15.54 -8.60
C LEU A 88 -12.87 14.76 -8.57
N TYR A 89 -12.78 13.43 -8.64
CA TYR A 89 -13.88 12.50 -8.41
C TYR A 89 -13.68 11.80 -7.07
N ARG A 90 -14.52 12.14 -6.07
CA ARG A 90 -14.46 11.60 -4.71
C ARG A 90 -15.10 10.23 -4.66
N MET A 91 -14.30 9.17 -4.68
CA MET A 91 -14.80 7.79 -4.71
C MET A 91 -15.77 7.50 -3.55
N LEU A 92 -16.84 6.75 -3.86
CA LEU A 92 -17.87 6.32 -2.92
C LEU A 92 -18.78 7.45 -2.36
N GLU A 93 -18.63 8.69 -2.84
CA GLU A 93 -19.58 9.75 -2.54
C GLU A 93 -20.81 9.66 -3.47
N ASP A 94 -21.95 10.15 -2.98
CA ASP A 94 -23.19 10.12 -3.74
C ASP A 94 -23.09 10.87 -5.08
N ASN A 95 -23.62 10.28 -6.15
CA ASN A 95 -23.60 10.82 -7.52
C ASN A 95 -22.22 10.98 -8.16
N VAL A 96 -21.18 10.38 -7.60
CA VAL A 96 -19.86 10.31 -8.23
C VAL A 96 -19.74 8.99 -9.01
N PRO A 97 -19.55 9.04 -10.34
CA PRO A 97 -19.42 7.82 -11.14
C PRO A 97 -18.11 7.08 -10.79
N THR A 98 -18.16 5.77 -10.84
CA THR A 98 -16.93 4.97 -10.84
C THR A 98 -16.11 5.24 -12.11
N LYS A 99 -14.87 4.81 -12.13
CA LYS A 99 -13.99 4.93 -13.32
C LYS A 99 -14.61 4.26 -14.54
N GLU A 100 -15.17 3.08 -14.34
CA GLU A 100 -15.81 2.28 -15.37
C GLU A 100 -17.09 2.96 -15.89
N GLU A 101 -17.96 3.42 -14.99
CA GLU A 101 -19.18 4.17 -15.35
C GLU A 101 -18.84 5.45 -16.11
N PHE A 102 -17.79 6.16 -15.69
CA PHE A 102 -17.32 7.36 -16.39
C PHE A 102 -16.86 7.02 -17.81
N LEU A 103 -16.02 6.00 -17.99
CA LEU A 103 -15.56 5.56 -19.31
C LEU A 103 -16.74 5.09 -20.17
N GLN A 104 -17.68 4.32 -19.61
CA GLN A 104 -18.89 3.92 -20.32
C GLN A 104 -19.74 5.12 -20.76
N GLN A 105 -19.84 6.18 -19.95
CA GLN A 105 -20.63 7.36 -20.30
C GLN A 105 -19.93 8.23 -21.34
N LYS A 106 -18.63 8.38 -21.25
CA LYS A 106 -17.83 9.34 -22.04
C LYS A 106 -17.33 8.80 -23.36
N MET A 107 -16.95 7.53 -23.42
CA MET A 107 -16.38 6.96 -24.64
C MET A 107 -17.46 6.72 -25.70
N GLU A 108 -17.11 7.01 -26.93
CA GLU A 108 -17.95 6.75 -28.11
C GLU A 108 -17.61 5.41 -28.75
N ASN A 109 -18.52 4.87 -29.57
CA ASN A 109 -18.34 3.60 -30.23
C ASN A 109 -17.07 3.60 -31.11
N GLY A 110 -16.24 2.57 -30.94
CA GLY A 110 -15.02 2.34 -31.72
C GLY A 110 -13.81 3.18 -31.29
N GLN A 111 -13.91 3.96 -30.21
CA GLN A 111 -12.77 4.65 -29.63
C GLN A 111 -11.78 3.68 -28.99
N THR A 112 -10.58 4.20 -28.67
CA THR A 112 -9.48 3.44 -28.09
C THR A 112 -9.20 3.93 -26.66
N LEU A 113 -9.18 2.99 -25.70
CA LEU A 113 -8.67 3.20 -24.33
C LEU A 113 -7.24 2.66 -24.27
N GLY A 114 -6.30 3.49 -23.84
CA GLY A 114 -4.91 3.10 -23.60
C GLY A 114 -4.54 3.11 -22.12
N PHE A 115 -3.64 2.24 -21.73
CA PHE A 115 -2.94 2.25 -20.45
C PHE A 115 -1.67 1.39 -20.53
N ASP A 116 -0.73 1.57 -19.61
CA ASP A 116 0.35 0.60 -19.43
C ASP A 116 -0.20 -0.66 -18.75
N GLY A 117 -0.24 -1.77 -19.47
CA GLY A 117 -0.76 -3.04 -18.97
C GLY A 117 0.04 -3.65 -17.82
N ARG A 118 1.24 -3.15 -17.56
CA ARG A 118 2.09 -3.61 -16.44
C ARG A 118 1.66 -3.03 -15.10
N VAL A 119 0.96 -1.88 -15.09
CA VAL A 119 0.51 -1.17 -13.87
C VAL A 119 -1.00 -1.25 -13.63
N VAL A 120 -1.71 -2.03 -14.43
CA VAL A 120 -3.15 -2.30 -14.26
C VAL A 120 -3.32 -3.74 -13.83
N ASP A 121 -4.03 -3.99 -12.72
CA ASP A 121 -4.33 -5.35 -12.29
C ASP A 121 -5.26 -6.07 -13.28
N THR A 122 -5.13 -7.39 -13.35
CA THR A 122 -5.85 -8.22 -14.31
C THR A 122 -7.36 -8.12 -14.15
N ARG A 123 -7.86 -8.20 -12.91
CA ARG A 123 -9.30 -8.18 -12.63
C ARG A 123 -9.95 -6.90 -13.11
N PHE A 124 -9.29 -5.77 -12.91
CA PHE A 124 -9.75 -4.48 -13.42
C PHE A 124 -9.65 -4.39 -14.93
N GLY A 125 -8.55 -4.87 -15.53
CA GLY A 125 -8.37 -4.91 -16.98
C GLY A 125 -9.44 -5.74 -17.70
N LEU A 126 -9.72 -6.95 -17.21
CA LEU A 126 -10.77 -7.84 -17.73
C LEU A 126 -12.17 -7.24 -17.53
N LYS A 127 -12.39 -6.55 -16.39
CA LYS A 127 -13.64 -5.82 -16.17
C LYS A 127 -13.84 -4.72 -17.20
N LEU A 128 -12.81 -3.95 -17.54
CA LEU A 128 -12.88 -2.93 -18.59
C LEU A 128 -13.17 -3.53 -19.96
N GLU A 129 -12.53 -4.65 -20.32
CA GLU A 129 -12.86 -5.38 -21.59
C GLU A 129 -14.35 -5.69 -21.66
N LYS A 130 -14.90 -6.27 -20.58
CA LYS A 130 -16.30 -6.67 -20.51
C LYS A 130 -17.25 -5.47 -20.54
N ASP A 131 -16.99 -4.47 -19.70
CA ASP A 131 -17.88 -3.32 -19.50
C ASP A 131 -17.94 -2.38 -20.71
N LEU A 132 -16.89 -2.38 -21.55
CA LEU A 132 -16.78 -1.55 -22.74
C LEU A 132 -17.04 -2.29 -24.05
N ALA A 133 -17.31 -3.60 -24.00
CA ALA A 133 -17.50 -4.46 -25.19
C ALA A 133 -18.66 -3.98 -26.11
N ASP A 134 -19.78 -3.57 -25.53
CA ASP A 134 -20.97 -3.13 -26.28
C ASP A 134 -20.70 -1.88 -27.15
N LYS A 135 -19.71 -1.08 -26.76
CA LYS A 135 -19.26 0.09 -27.53
C LYS A 135 -18.12 -0.22 -28.51
N GLN A 136 -17.71 -1.46 -28.61
CA GLN A 136 -16.59 -1.88 -29.46
C GLN A 136 -15.30 -1.09 -29.18
N ILE A 137 -15.06 -0.75 -27.90
CA ILE A 137 -13.86 -0.04 -27.48
C ILE A 137 -12.66 -0.95 -27.67
N LYS A 138 -11.62 -0.39 -28.28
CA LYS A 138 -10.34 -1.06 -28.43
C LYS A 138 -9.47 -0.74 -27.21
N ILE A 139 -8.94 -1.78 -26.55
CA ILE A 139 -7.98 -1.62 -25.44
C ILE A 139 -6.56 -1.80 -25.98
N VAL A 140 -5.67 -0.84 -25.68
CA VAL A 140 -4.25 -0.85 -26.02
C VAL A 140 -3.43 -0.75 -24.72
N TYR A 141 -2.61 -1.77 -24.43
CA TYR A 141 -1.93 -1.91 -23.14
C TYR A 141 -0.43 -2.21 -23.24
N GLY A 142 0.12 -2.31 -24.43
CA GLY A 142 1.52 -2.71 -24.67
C GLY A 142 2.54 -1.56 -24.60
N LYS A 143 2.13 -0.32 -24.27
CA LYS A 143 3.00 0.84 -24.31
C LYS A 143 2.68 1.83 -23.19
N ASP A 144 3.71 2.25 -22.46
CA ASP A 144 3.61 3.40 -21.56
C ASP A 144 3.79 4.70 -22.34
N LEU A 145 2.68 5.40 -22.60
CA LEU A 145 2.73 6.68 -23.32
C LEU A 145 3.35 7.81 -22.48
N ALA A 146 3.43 7.66 -21.18
CA ALA A 146 4.03 8.67 -20.32
C ALA A 146 5.56 8.72 -20.46
N ASP A 147 6.22 7.64 -20.86
CA ASP A 147 7.67 7.62 -21.15
C ASP A 147 8.07 8.63 -22.24
N GLU A 148 7.18 8.88 -23.20
CA GLU A 148 7.45 9.86 -24.26
C GLU A 148 7.29 11.31 -23.76
N VAL A 149 6.61 11.52 -22.64
CA VAL A 149 6.33 12.83 -22.05
C VAL A 149 7.29 13.16 -20.91
N TRP A 150 7.61 12.15 -20.09
CA TRP A 150 8.49 12.32 -18.92
C TRP A 150 9.94 11.98 -19.25
N THR A 151 10.59 12.90 -19.96
CA THR A 151 11.94 12.69 -20.51
C THR A 151 13.06 12.62 -19.46
N ASP A 152 12.82 13.14 -18.27
CA ASP A 152 13.71 13.10 -17.10
C ASP A 152 13.20 12.13 -16.01
N ARG A 153 12.46 11.11 -16.41
CA ARG A 153 11.96 10.07 -15.51
C ARG A 153 13.11 9.39 -14.78
N PRO A 154 13.03 9.21 -13.44
CA PRO A 154 14.02 8.46 -12.70
C PRO A 154 14.23 7.04 -13.28
N ALA A 155 15.41 6.47 -13.08
CA ALA A 155 15.63 5.06 -13.42
C ALA A 155 14.86 4.14 -12.48
N LEU A 156 14.62 2.89 -12.89
CA LEU A 156 14.12 1.86 -11.98
C LEU A 156 15.07 1.71 -10.78
N PRO A 157 14.55 1.61 -9.57
CA PRO A 157 15.37 1.33 -8.39
C PRO A 157 16.05 -0.04 -8.54
N CYS A 158 17.26 -0.15 -8.02
CA CYS A 158 18.03 -1.39 -8.06
C CYS A 158 19.01 -1.40 -6.89
N HIS A 159 18.64 -2.06 -5.80
CA HIS A 159 19.44 -2.10 -4.57
C HIS A 159 19.81 -3.53 -4.20
N PRO A 160 21.02 -3.78 -3.67
CA PRO A 160 21.44 -5.13 -3.28
C PRO A 160 20.46 -5.79 -2.31
N VAL A 161 20.04 -7.02 -2.64
CA VAL A 161 19.15 -7.80 -1.78
C VAL A 161 19.87 -8.21 -0.49
N LEU A 162 19.20 -8.00 0.64
CA LEU A 162 19.59 -8.45 1.96
C LEU A 162 19.08 -9.88 2.19
N VAL A 163 19.95 -10.76 2.69
CA VAL A 163 19.58 -12.08 3.20
C VAL A 163 19.79 -12.07 4.72
N PRO A 164 18.73 -11.80 5.52
CA PRO A 164 18.85 -11.80 6.98
C PRO A 164 19.15 -13.18 7.55
N ASP A 165 19.58 -13.22 8.81
CA ASP A 165 19.79 -14.50 9.51
C ASP A 165 18.48 -15.31 9.53
N GLU A 166 18.57 -16.59 9.12
CA GLU A 166 17.42 -17.49 9.04
C GLU A 166 16.72 -17.69 10.39
N ALA A 167 17.45 -17.56 11.48
CA ALA A 167 16.90 -17.65 12.83
C ALA A 167 15.80 -16.58 13.12
N LEU A 168 15.79 -15.48 12.39
CA LEU A 168 14.76 -14.44 12.53
C LEU A 168 13.38 -14.89 12.04
N PHE A 169 13.30 -15.85 11.13
CA PHE A 169 12.04 -16.18 10.44
C PHE A 169 11.27 -17.36 11.05
N GLY A 170 11.89 -18.18 11.89
CA GLY A 170 11.25 -19.36 12.51
C GLY A 170 10.86 -20.47 11.52
N GLN A 171 10.85 -20.17 10.22
CA GLN A 171 10.64 -21.12 9.11
C GLN A 171 11.67 -20.88 8.01
N ASN A 172 12.24 -21.98 7.48
CA ASN A 172 13.13 -21.87 6.33
C ASN A 172 12.39 -21.85 4.99
N VAL A 173 13.10 -21.52 3.92
CA VAL A 173 12.53 -21.40 2.57
C VAL A 173 11.92 -22.71 2.06
N SER A 174 12.55 -23.87 2.36
CA SER A 174 12.02 -25.16 1.92
C SER A 174 10.66 -25.49 2.54
N GLU A 175 10.46 -25.14 3.81
CA GLU A 175 9.17 -25.32 4.50
C GLU A 175 8.09 -24.43 3.91
N LYS A 176 8.40 -23.18 3.59
CA LYS A 176 7.49 -22.22 2.95
C LYS A 176 7.13 -22.67 1.53
N LEU A 177 8.13 -23.06 0.72
CA LEU A 177 7.89 -23.61 -0.62
C LEU A 177 7.02 -24.89 -0.59
N ALA A 178 7.25 -25.78 0.38
CA ALA A 178 6.41 -26.97 0.54
C ALA A 178 4.95 -26.63 0.88
N ALA A 179 4.72 -25.63 1.73
CA ALA A 179 3.38 -25.17 2.05
C ALA A 179 2.67 -24.58 0.83
N VAL A 180 3.34 -23.73 0.05
CA VAL A 180 2.80 -23.14 -1.17
C VAL A 180 2.50 -24.23 -2.23
N ARG A 181 3.42 -25.17 -2.45
CA ARG A 181 3.23 -26.28 -3.39
C ARG A 181 2.06 -27.20 -3.01
N LYS A 182 1.83 -27.40 -1.71
CA LYS A 182 0.66 -28.12 -1.20
C LYS A 182 -0.64 -27.42 -1.58
N ASP A 183 -0.68 -26.11 -1.48
CA ASP A 183 -1.86 -25.33 -1.87
C ASP A 183 -2.07 -25.35 -3.38
N MET A 184 -1.01 -25.16 -4.17
CA MET A 184 -1.06 -25.33 -5.63
C MET A 184 -1.69 -26.69 -6.03
N ALA A 185 -1.24 -27.77 -5.38
CA ALA A 185 -1.77 -29.11 -5.64
C ALA A 185 -3.27 -29.23 -5.24
N ALA A 186 -3.69 -28.59 -4.18
CA ALA A 186 -5.10 -28.56 -3.75
C ALA A 186 -6.00 -27.84 -4.78
N HIS A 187 -5.47 -26.84 -5.48
CA HIS A 187 -6.15 -26.16 -6.58
C HIS A 187 -5.99 -26.86 -7.95
N GLY A 188 -5.22 -27.95 -8.02
CA GLY A 188 -4.93 -28.64 -9.27
C GLY A 188 -3.98 -27.88 -10.19
N ALA A 189 -3.25 -26.90 -9.67
CA ALA A 189 -2.33 -26.08 -10.43
C ALA A 189 -0.96 -26.75 -10.59
N SER A 190 -0.44 -26.76 -11.81
CA SER A 190 0.91 -27.24 -12.13
C SER A 190 1.98 -26.17 -11.99
N GLY A 191 1.59 -24.90 -12.14
CA GLY A 191 2.43 -23.73 -11.97
C GLY A 191 1.74 -22.66 -11.12
N LEU A 192 2.53 -21.78 -10.53
CA LEU A 192 2.09 -20.56 -9.82
C LEU A 192 2.96 -19.40 -10.26
N PHE A 193 2.33 -18.34 -10.75
CA PHE A 193 3.03 -17.08 -11.03
C PHE A 193 2.76 -16.08 -9.90
N LEU A 194 3.83 -15.59 -9.29
CA LEU A 194 3.81 -14.60 -8.20
C LEU A 194 4.48 -13.30 -8.65
N SER A 195 3.77 -12.19 -8.45
CA SER A 195 4.27 -10.84 -8.72
C SER A 195 4.28 -9.93 -7.49
N LYS A 196 3.55 -10.27 -6.43
CA LYS A 196 3.46 -9.43 -5.24
C LYS A 196 4.76 -9.46 -4.44
N LEU A 197 5.40 -8.29 -4.29
CA LEU A 197 6.77 -8.18 -3.78
C LEU A 197 6.93 -8.71 -2.36
N ASP A 198 6.04 -8.34 -1.45
CA ASP A 198 6.08 -8.79 -0.05
C ASP A 198 5.86 -10.31 0.10
N ASP A 199 5.06 -10.92 -0.80
CA ASP A 199 4.89 -12.38 -0.86
C ASP A 199 6.19 -13.08 -1.25
N LEU A 200 6.90 -12.52 -2.23
CA LEU A 200 8.18 -13.06 -2.71
C LEU A 200 9.29 -12.93 -1.67
N MET A 201 9.38 -11.76 -1.03
CA MET A 201 10.35 -11.52 0.04
C MET A 201 10.10 -12.43 1.26
N TRP A 202 8.82 -12.64 1.61
CA TRP A 202 8.44 -13.57 2.67
C TRP A 202 8.79 -15.02 2.29
N LEU A 203 8.43 -15.45 1.08
CA LEU A 203 8.62 -16.82 0.61
C LEU A 203 10.09 -17.23 0.64
N LEU A 204 10.97 -16.34 0.20
CA LEU A 204 12.39 -16.61 0.02
C LEU A 204 13.25 -16.16 1.21
N ASN A 205 12.67 -15.63 2.28
CA ASN A 205 13.40 -15.09 3.45
C ASN A 205 14.48 -14.06 3.09
N ILE A 206 14.17 -13.19 2.14
CA ILE A 206 15.04 -12.09 1.69
C ILE A 206 14.34 -10.76 1.86
N ARG A 207 15.11 -9.66 1.81
CA ARG A 207 14.59 -8.29 1.85
C ARG A 207 15.31 -7.44 0.82
N GLY A 208 14.62 -6.42 0.31
CA GLY A 208 15.14 -5.46 -0.64
C GLY A 208 15.10 -4.03 -0.11
N ALA A 209 15.30 -3.06 -1.01
CA ALA A 209 15.20 -1.63 -0.71
C ALA A 209 14.74 -0.81 -1.94
N ASP A 210 14.00 -1.42 -2.85
CA ASP A 210 13.58 -0.77 -4.10
C ASP A 210 12.32 0.09 -3.94
N VAL A 211 11.61 -0.08 -2.85
CA VAL A 211 10.43 0.74 -2.53
C VAL A 211 10.70 1.45 -1.21
N GLU A 212 10.54 2.76 -1.20
CA GLU A 212 10.71 3.59 0.00
C GLU A 212 9.88 3.04 1.16
N CYS A 213 10.48 2.93 2.33
CA CYS A 213 9.87 2.41 3.56
C CYS A 213 9.45 0.93 3.53
N ASN A 214 9.53 0.25 2.38
CA ASN A 214 9.19 -1.16 2.24
C ASN A 214 10.43 -1.99 1.90
N PRO A 215 10.79 -2.99 2.70
CA PRO A 215 12.01 -3.77 2.48
C PRO A 215 11.80 -4.86 1.41
N VAL A 216 11.47 -4.44 0.19
CA VAL A 216 11.18 -5.30 -0.96
C VAL A 216 12.08 -4.99 -2.15
N ALA A 217 12.32 -6.00 -3.00
CA ALA A 217 13.02 -5.88 -4.28
C ALA A 217 12.05 -6.14 -5.43
N LEU A 218 12.18 -5.39 -6.54
CA LEU A 218 11.38 -5.61 -7.74
C LEU A 218 11.66 -7.00 -8.30
N SER A 219 10.70 -7.89 -8.25
CA SER A 219 10.92 -9.30 -8.57
C SER A 219 9.66 -10.03 -9.02
N TYR A 220 9.85 -11.13 -9.74
CA TYR A 220 8.81 -12.10 -10.07
C TYR A 220 9.24 -13.49 -9.69
N ALA A 221 8.30 -14.41 -9.50
CA ALA A 221 8.61 -15.83 -9.41
C ALA A 221 7.62 -16.68 -10.19
N TYR A 222 8.14 -17.76 -10.76
CA TYR A 222 7.36 -18.87 -11.30
C TYR A 222 7.74 -20.14 -10.57
N LEU A 223 6.75 -20.79 -9.98
CA LEU A 223 6.91 -22.01 -9.20
C LEU A 223 6.25 -23.18 -9.93
N THR A 224 6.91 -24.34 -9.90
CA THR A 224 6.30 -25.63 -10.17
C THR A 224 6.38 -26.51 -8.92
N GLN A 225 5.91 -27.76 -9.00
CA GLN A 225 6.06 -28.71 -7.88
C GLN A 225 7.53 -28.96 -7.52
N ASP A 226 8.46 -28.82 -8.48
CA ASP A 226 9.85 -29.17 -8.31
C ASP A 226 10.83 -27.99 -8.48
N GLU A 227 10.44 -26.94 -9.21
CA GLU A 227 11.30 -25.82 -9.59
C GLU A 227 10.85 -24.50 -8.94
N CYS A 228 11.77 -23.57 -8.80
CA CYS A 228 11.54 -22.20 -8.39
C CYS A 228 12.41 -21.27 -9.23
N HIS A 229 11.81 -20.52 -10.13
CA HIS A 229 12.44 -19.51 -10.97
C HIS A 229 12.17 -18.13 -10.37
N PHE A 230 13.24 -17.36 -10.11
CA PHE A 230 13.14 -16.07 -9.46
C PHE A 230 13.85 -15.01 -10.29
N PHE A 231 13.16 -13.92 -10.60
CA PHE A 231 13.60 -12.87 -11.50
C PHE A 231 13.94 -11.61 -10.71
N LEU A 232 15.19 -11.18 -10.80
CA LEU A 232 15.75 -10.01 -10.12
C LEU A 232 16.65 -9.21 -11.06
N GLN A 233 16.78 -7.89 -10.83
CA GLN A 233 17.77 -7.10 -11.55
C GLN A 233 19.21 -7.56 -11.20
N ASP A 234 20.10 -7.58 -12.19
CA ASP A 234 21.48 -8.05 -12.00
C ASP A 234 22.23 -7.32 -10.87
N GLY A 235 21.97 -6.02 -10.69
CA GLY A 235 22.57 -5.21 -9.63
C GLY A 235 22.12 -5.57 -8.21
N GLU A 236 21.02 -6.29 -8.05
CA GLU A 236 20.49 -6.75 -6.77
C GLU A 236 21.14 -8.06 -6.30
N VAL A 237 21.74 -8.82 -7.23
CA VAL A 237 22.22 -10.19 -7.03
C VAL A 237 23.59 -10.21 -6.36
N THR A 238 23.62 -10.33 -5.03
CA THR A 238 24.83 -10.45 -4.23
C THR A 238 25.37 -11.90 -4.18
N ASP A 239 26.64 -12.09 -3.79
CA ASP A 239 27.18 -13.43 -3.61
C ASP A 239 26.50 -14.19 -2.45
N VAL A 240 26.01 -13.46 -1.43
CA VAL A 240 25.22 -14.05 -0.35
C VAL A 240 23.89 -14.56 -0.88
N LEU A 241 23.21 -13.79 -1.74
CA LEU A 241 21.97 -14.22 -2.39
C LEU A 241 22.21 -15.43 -3.30
N LYS A 242 23.32 -15.47 -4.08
CA LYS A 242 23.65 -16.64 -4.90
C LYS A 242 23.82 -17.91 -4.06
N ALA A 243 24.53 -17.79 -2.92
CA ALA A 243 24.70 -18.91 -1.99
C ALA A 243 23.36 -19.35 -1.37
N HIS A 244 22.49 -18.41 -1.02
CA HIS A 244 21.14 -18.67 -0.52
C HIS A 244 20.27 -19.36 -1.59
N ALA A 245 20.24 -18.85 -2.80
CA ALA A 245 19.53 -19.45 -3.92
C ALA A 245 20.02 -20.89 -4.22
N ALA A 246 21.34 -21.10 -4.21
CA ALA A 246 21.92 -22.45 -4.40
C ALA A 246 21.51 -23.40 -3.27
N LYS A 247 21.46 -22.94 -2.01
CA LYS A 247 21.04 -23.74 -0.84
C LYS A 247 19.60 -24.26 -1.01
N TYR A 248 18.72 -23.45 -1.60
CA TYR A 248 17.28 -23.75 -1.73
C TYR A 248 16.85 -24.15 -3.15
N HIS A 249 17.80 -24.40 -4.05
CA HIS A 249 17.56 -24.80 -5.46
C HIS A 249 16.67 -23.79 -6.21
N ILE A 250 16.92 -22.48 -5.99
CA ILE A 250 16.26 -21.38 -6.69
C ILE A 250 17.10 -21.01 -7.91
N THR A 251 16.49 -20.96 -9.07
CA THR A 251 17.13 -20.50 -10.31
C THR A 251 16.90 -18.99 -10.45
N LEU A 252 18.00 -18.23 -10.47
CA LEU A 252 17.96 -16.78 -10.67
C LEU A 252 17.96 -16.43 -12.16
N HIS A 253 17.15 -15.46 -12.54
CA HIS A 253 17.02 -14.89 -13.89
C HIS A 253 17.06 -13.37 -13.84
N PRO A 254 17.49 -12.68 -14.93
CA PRO A 254 17.34 -11.23 -15.06
C PRO A 254 15.87 -10.80 -15.00
N TYR A 255 15.60 -9.72 -14.28
CA TYR A 255 14.24 -9.19 -14.09
C TYR A 255 13.51 -8.87 -15.41
N GLU A 256 14.22 -8.23 -16.31
CA GLU A 256 13.71 -7.81 -17.63
C GLU A 256 13.36 -8.98 -18.54
N GLU A 257 13.89 -10.16 -18.30
CA GLU A 257 13.60 -11.37 -19.08
C GLU A 257 12.31 -12.07 -18.64
N ALA A 258 11.67 -11.67 -17.55
CA ALA A 258 10.53 -12.38 -16.97
C ALA A 258 9.38 -12.59 -17.97
N ALA A 259 9.03 -11.59 -18.75
CA ALA A 259 7.96 -11.69 -19.74
C ALA A 259 8.34 -12.63 -20.91
N GLU A 260 9.52 -12.46 -21.50
CA GLU A 260 10.03 -13.30 -22.59
C GLU A 260 10.20 -14.75 -22.13
N TRP A 261 10.69 -14.95 -20.90
CA TRP A 261 10.81 -16.28 -20.32
C TRP A 261 9.45 -16.95 -20.16
N MET A 262 8.43 -16.24 -19.68
CA MET A 262 7.05 -16.75 -19.56
C MET A 262 6.42 -17.04 -20.92
N GLU A 263 6.77 -16.29 -21.96
CA GLU A 263 6.33 -16.56 -23.34
C GLU A 263 6.97 -17.82 -23.94
N SER A 264 8.16 -18.21 -23.51
CA SER A 264 8.98 -19.27 -24.12
C SER A 264 9.12 -20.53 -23.26
N CYS A 265 8.96 -20.46 -21.93
CA CYS A 265 9.16 -21.60 -21.04
C CYS A 265 8.15 -22.72 -21.29
N THR A 266 8.47 -23.93 -20.85
CA THR A 266 7.53 -25.07 -20.95
C THR A 266 6.54 -25.01 -19.79
N ILE A 267 5.28 -24.74 -20.10
CA ILE A 267 4.17 -24.83 -19.15
C ILE A 267 3.41 -26.12 -19.38
N THR A 268 3.27 -26.95 -18.35
CA THR A 268 2.49 -28.18 -18.41
C THR A 268 1.27 -28.05 -17.50
N GLY A 269 0.05 -28.14 -18.07
CA GLY A 269 -1.20 -28.01 -17.31
C GLY A 269 -1.59 -26.57 -17.02
N SER A 270 -2.24 -26.34 -15.89
CA SER A 270 -2.77 -25.04 -15.50
C SER A 270 -1.79 -24.21 -14.65
N VAL A 271 -1.91 -22.89 -14.75
CA VAL A 271 -1.14 -21.91 -13.96
C VAL A 271 -2.08 -21.14 -13.04
N MET A 272 -1.78 -21.14 -11.76
CA MET A 272 -2.47 -20.34 -10.75
C MET A 272 -1.86 -18.95 -10.69
N CYS A 273 -2.70 -17.92 -10.59
CA CYS A 273 -2.30 -16.56 -10.23
C CYS A 273 -3.46 -15.82 -9.57
N ASP A 274 -3.18 -14.79 -8.78
CA ASP A 274 -4.21 -13.89 -8.26
C ASP A 274 -4.42 -12.73 -9.24
N GLU A 275 -5.55 -12.73 -9.94
CA GLU A 275 -5.90 -11.67 -10.90
C GLU A 275 -5.95 -10.26 -10.28
N GLY A 276 -6.11 -10.14 -8.97
CA GLY A 276 -6.06 -8.86 -8.26
C GLY A 276 -4.64 -8.35 -7.99
N ASN A 277 -3.63 -9.19 -8.16
CA ASN A 277 -2.22 -8.85 -7.88
C ASN A 277 -1.33 -8.93 -9.14
N VAL A 278 -1.65 -9.81 -10.08
CA VAL A 278 -0.90 -9.94 -11.34
C VAL A 278 -1.32 -8.85 -12.31
N SER A 279 -0.35 -8.24 -13.00
CA SER A 279 -0.62 -7.22 -14.00
C SER A 279 -1.34 -7.79 -15.23
N TYR A 280 -2.19 -6.98 -15.83
CA TYR A 280 -2.96 -7.34 -17.02
C TYR A 280 -2.05 -7.79 -18.18
N ALA A 281 -0.88 -7.17 -18.36
CA ALA A 281 0.08 -7.58 -19.38
C ALA A 281 0.62 -9.00 -19.16
N PHE A 282 1.00 -9.36 -17.92
CA PHE A 282 1.45 -10.72 -17.59
C PHE A 282 0.33 -11.74 -17.70
N TYR A 283 -0.87 -11.39 -17.27
CA TYR A 283 -2.03 -12.27 -17.42
C TYR A 283 -2.29 -12.63 -18.90
N LYS A 284 -2.21 -11.65 -19.81
CA LYS A 284 -2.38 -11.89 -21.24
C LYS A 284 -1.32 -12.83 -21.82
N ILE A 285 -0.11 -12.84 -21.26
CA ILE A 285 0.90 -13.85 -21.61
C ILE A 285 0.46 -15.23 -21.10
N LEU A 286 0.07 -15.34 -19.83
CA LEU A 286 -0.35 -16.60 -19.21
C LEU A 286 -1.58 -17.21 -19.90
N GLU A 287 -2.60 -16.40 -20.16
CA GLU A 287 -3.86 -16.80 -20.83
C GLU A 287 -3.62 -17.43 -22.22
N ASN A 288 -2.62 -16.93 -22.95
CA ASN A 288 -2.23 -17.48 -24.25
C ASN A 288 -1.41 -18.79 -24.16
N ARG A 289 -0.93 -19.15 -22.96
CA ARG A 289 0.02 -20.25 -22.78
C ARG A 289 -0.55 -21.43 -22.00
N ALA A 290 -1.52 -21.19 -21.12
CA ALA A 290 -2.07 -22.20 -20.22
C ALA A 290 -3.52 -21.86 -19.83
N GLU A 291 -4.21 -22.84 -19.26
CA GLU A 291 -5.41 -22.56 -18.47
C GLU A 291 -5.01 -21.81 -17.19
N VAL A 292 -5.58 -20.63 -16.98
CA VAL A 292 -5.30 -19.81 -15.78
C VAL A 292 -6.35 -20.10 -14.71
N ILE A 293 -5.87 -20.37 -13.49
CA ILE A 293 -6.70 -20.53 -12.30
C ILE A 293 -6.60 -19.24 -11.48
N ASP A 294 -7.69 -18.45 -11.43
CA ASP A 294 -7.77 -17.29 -10.53
C ASP A 294 -7.96 -17.80 -9.09
N ALA A 295 -6.95 -17.60 -8.27
CA ALA A 295 -6.98 -17.91 -6.85
C ALA A 295 -6.07 -16.96 -6.07
N ALA A 296 -6.41 -16.73 -4.80
CA ALA A 296 -5.56 -15.94 -3.91
C ALA A 296 -4.16 -16.56 -3.80
N ASN A 297 -3.13 -15.71 -3.73
CA ASN A 297 -1.78 -16.18 -3.48
C ASN A 297 -1.72 -16.95 -2.14
N PRO A 298 -1.25 -18.21 -2.11
CA PRO A 298 -1.13 -18.97 -0.87
C PRO A 298 -0.28 -18.26 0.18
N THR A 299 0.69 -17.49 -0.30
CA THR A 299 1.62 -16.70 0.51
C THR A 299 0.93 -15.63 1.35
N GLU A 300 -0.19 -15.04 0.89
CA GLU A 300 -0.90 -13.98 1.62
C GLU A 300 -1.32 -14.41 3.03
N LEU A 301 -2.04 -15.52 3.14
CA LEU A 301 -2.54 -16.00 4.43
C LEU A 301 -1.42 -16.62 5.27
N LEU A 302 -0.49 -17.36 4.64
CA LEU A 302 0.65 -17.94 5.32
C LEU A 302 1.57 -16.89 5.96
N LYS A 303 1.74 -15.75 5.31
CA LYS A 303 2.50 -14.59 5.80
C LYS A 303 1.75 -13.83 6.91
N ALA A 304 0.43 -13.69 6.76
CA ALA A 304 -0.41 -12.94 7.68
C ALA A 304 -0.45 -13.56 9.08
N VAL A 305 -0.41 -14.90 9.16
CA VAL A 305 -0.38 -15.65 10.44
C VAL A 305 1.08 -15.84 10.87
N LYS A 306 1.53 -14.99 11.78
CA LYS A 306 2.91 -15.00 12.31
C LYS A 306 3.16 -16.22 13.17
N ASN A 307 4.33 -16.84 13.01
CA ASN A 307 4.77 -17.91 13.88
C ASN A 307 5.31 -17.38 15.23
N GLU A 308 5.59 -18.29 16.17
CA GLU A 308 6.03 -17.91 17.52
C GLU A 308 7.32 -17.08 17.53
N THR A 309 8.25 -17.35 16.62
CA THR A 309 9.53 -16.60 16.50
C THR A 309 9.27 -15.18 16.01
N GLU A 310 8.47 -15.03 14.96
CA GLU A 310 8.09 -13.73 14.41
C GLU A 310 7.35 -12.88 15.47
N LEU A 311 6.37 -13.47 16.18
CA LEU A 311 5.65 -12.78 17.25
C LEU A 311 6.55 -12.34 18.39
N ALA A 312 7.49 -13.18 18.82
CA ALA A 312 8.42 -12.85 19.90
C ALA A 312 9.34 -11.68 19.50
N ASN A 313 9.87 -11.71 18.27
CA ASN A 313 10.70 -10.65 17.72
C ASN A 313 9.93 -9.33 17.58
N MET A 314 8.69 -9.37 17.05
CA MET A 314 7.82 -8.19 16.95
C MET A 314 7.58 -7.56 18.33
N GLN A 315 7.28 -8.36 19.35
CA GLN A 315 7.08 -7.85 20.72
C GLN A 315 8.32 -7.10 21.23
N GLU A 316 9.51 -7.63 21.00
CA GLU A 316 10.76 -6.97 21.38
C GLU A 316 10.96 -5.65 20.63
N VAL A 317 10.73 -5.66 19.33
CA VAL A 317 10.84 -4.46 18.48
C VAL A 317 9.84 -3.39 18.92
N TYR A 318 8.58 -3.74 19.15
CA TYR A 318 7.55 -2.81 19.62
C TYR A 318 7.90 -2.18 20.97
N LEU A 319 8.49 -2.95 21.88
CA LEU A 319 8.95 -2.41 23.15
C LEU A 319 10.03 -1.35 22.96
N LYS A 320 11.04 -1.62 22.12
CA LYS A 320 12.12 -0.68 21.80
C LYS A 320 11.60 0.58 21.12
N ASP A 321 10.75 0.41 20.09
CA ASP A 321 10.14 1.53 19.38
C ASP A 321 9.26 2.40 20.28
N SER A 322 8.47 1.80 21.17
CA SER A 322 7.66 2.52 22.16
C SER A 322 8.51 3.40 23.09
N VAL A 323 9.74 2.99 23.41
CA VAL A 323 10.68 3.84 24.18
C VAL A 323 11.07 5.08 23.40
N ALA A 324 11.33 4.97 22.09
CA ALA A 324 11.63 6.13 21.23
C ALA A 324 10.42 7.09 21.19
N VAL A 325 9.22 6.58 21.02
CA VAL A 325 7.97 7.38 21.06
C VAL A 325 7.77 8.06 22.41
N CYS A 326 8.03 7.39 23.52
CA CYS A 326 7.95 7.99 24.87
C CYS A 326 8.98 9.12 25.06
N LYS A 327 10.23 8.93 24.61
CA LYS A 327 11.27 9.97 24.63
C LYS A 327 10.83 11.18 23.80
N PHE A 328 10.27 10.94 22.62
CA PHE A 328 9.73 11.96 21.74
C PHE A 328 8.61 12.77 22.42
N ILE A 329 7.59 12.11 22.96
CA ILE A 329 6.47 12.77 23.65
C ILE A 329 7.00 13.64 24.81
N TYR A 330 7.94 13.11 25.60
CA TYR A 330 8.58 13.88 26.68
C TYR A 330 9.30 15.12 26.14
N TRP A 331 10.07 14.96 25.06
CA TRP A 331 10.82 16.05 24.45
C TRP A 331 9.90 17.15 23.90
N VAL A 332 8.84 16.79 23.17
CA VAL A 332 7.85 17.75 22.67
C VAL A 332 7.21 18.52 23.83
N LYS A 333 6.67 17.82 24.83
CA LYS A 333 5.99 18.46 25.96
C LYS A 333 6.90 19.35 26.80
N LYS A 334 8.17 19.00 26.89
CA LYS A 334 9.17 19.80 27.66
C LYS A 334 9.57 21.07 26.94
N ASN A 335 9.59 21.07 25.61
CA ASN A 335 10.25 22.08 24.79
C ASN A 335 9.29 22.96 23.99
N VAL A 336 8.05 22.52 23.70
CA VAL A 336 7.08 23.31 22.95
C VAL A 336 6.87 24.69 23.60
N GLY A 337 6.94 25.76 22.79
CA GLY A 337 6.90 27.15 23.24
C GLY A 337 8.18 27.66 23.91
N LYS A 338 9.23 26.84 24.05
CA LYS A 338 10.54 27.26 24.61
C LYS A 338 11.64 27.29 23.57
N ILE A 339 11.56 26.41 22.56
CA ILE A 339 12.45 26.41 21.40
C ILE A 339 11.60 26.45 20.13
N PRO A 340 12.12 26.93 18.98
CA PRO A 340 11.44 26.80 17.70
C PRO A 340 11.21 25.32 17.36
N MET A 341 9.98 24.97 17.03
CA MET A 341 9.59 23.64 16.60
C MET A 341 8.59 23.74 15.46
N THR A 342 8.72 22.89 14.47
CA THR A 342 7.75 22.73 13.38
C THR A 342 7.28 21.27 13.32
N GLU A 343 6.23 21.01 12.57
CA GLU A 343 5.80 19.64 12.26
C GLU A 343 6.95 18.83 11.67
N TYR A 344 7.69 19.40 10.71
CA TYR A 344 8.85 18.75 10.08
C TYR A 344 9.98 18.48 11.09
N SER A 345 10.40 19.46 11.89
CA SER A 345 11.47 19.25 12.86
C SER A 345 11.11 18.25 13.96
N ALA A 346 9.81 18.13 14.29
CA ALA A 346 9.31 17.13 15.22
C ALA A 346 9.36 15.72 14.60
N ALA A 347 8.96 15.56 13.34
CA ALA A 347 9.08 14.31 12.60
C ALA A 347 10.54 13.83 12.56
N MET A 348 11.45 14.69 12.09
CA MET A 348 12.89 14.36 12.00
C MET A 348 13.51 13.98 13.34
N TYR A 349 13.06 14.57 14.44
CA TYR A 349 13.56 14.19 15.76
C TYR A 349 13.10 12.79 16.18
N LEU A 350 11.84 12.41 15.86
CA LEU A 350 11.35 11.07 16.15
C LEU A 350 12.08 10.03 15.28
N ASP A 351 12.28 10.32 14.00
CA ASP A 351 13.00 9.45 13.07
C ASP A 351 14.45 9.23 13.53
N HIS A 352 15.10 10.30 14.01
CA HIS A 352 16.43 10.17 14.61
C HIS A 352 16.42 9.24 15.84
N LEU A 353 15.44 9.36 16.74
CA LEU A 353 15.36 8.47 17.91
C LEU A 353 15.16 6.99 17.52
N ARG A 354 14.48 6.71 16.41
CA ARG A 354 14.32 5.37 15.87
C ARG A 354 15.59 4.85 15.24
N SER A 355 16.32 5.69 14.52
CA SER A 355 17.58 5.32 13.86
C SER A 355 18.69 4.90 14.86
N GLU A 356 18.56 5.26 16.15
CA GLU A 356 19.46 4.84 17.22
C GLU A 356 19.14 3.44 17.77
N ILE A 357 18.03 2.81 17.36
CA ILE A 357 17.63 1.47 17.83
C ILE A 357 18.42 0.39 17.07
N ASP A 358 19.03 -0.54 17.80
CA ASP A 358 19.73 -1.66 17.19
C ASP A 358 18.82 -2.46 16.25
N GLY A 359 19.31 -2.72 15.04
CA GLY A 359 18.58 -3.43 14.00
C GLY A 359 17.63 -2.55 13.18
N TYR A 360 17.63 -1.23 13.36
CA TYR A 360 16.90 -0.30 12.50
C TYR A 360 17.37 -0.41 11.05
N LEU A 361 16.44 -0.49 10.12
CA LEU A 361 16.67 -0.56 8.68
C LEU A 361 16.25 0.73 7.98
N ASP A 362 15.00 1.16 8.23
CA ASP A 362 14.39 2.33 7.59
C ASP A 362 13.11 2.73 8.37
N LEU A 363 12.41 3.77 7.92
CA LEU A 363 11.03 4.04 8.32
C LEU A 363 10.10 2.95 7.74
N SER A 364 8.96 2.70 8.36
CA SER A 364 7.91 1.84 7.78
C SER A 364 6.94 2.62 6.89
N PHE A 365 6.90 3.93 7.05
CA PHE A 365 6.23 4.92 6.20
C PHE A 365 6.73 6.32 6.58
N PRO A 366 6.58 7.33 5.70
CA PRO A 366 6.96 8.70 6.02
C PRO A 366 6.24 9.22 7.27
N THR A 367 7.00 9.74 8.24
CA THR A 367 6.43 10.16 9.53
C THR A 367 5.42 11.30 9.35
N ILE A 368 4.19 11.04 9.72
CA ILE A 368 3.11 12.03 9.78
C ILE A 368 3.26 12.81 11.08
N SER A 369 3.48 14.12 10.98
CA SER A 369 3.52 15.03 12.12
C SER A 369 2.63 16.22 11.78
N ALA A 370 1.39 16.21 12.28
CA ALA A 370 0.33 17.12 11.85
C ALA A 370 -0.25 17.91 13.01
N TYR A 371 -0.12 19.24 12.95
CA TYR A 371 -0.57 20.17 13.98
C TYR A 371 -1.84 20.89 13.57
N GLY A 372 -2.79 21.00 14.50
CA GLY A 372 -4.01 21.77 14.29
C GLY A 372 -4.82 21.29 13.08
N THR A 373 -5.05 22.17 12.12
CA THR A 373 -5.87 21.88 10.93
C THR A 373 -5.24 20.89 9.95
N ASN A 374 -3.90 20.75 9.95
CA ASN A 374 -3.21 19.79 9.08
C ASN A 374 -3.53 18.35 9.49
N ALA A 375 -3.84 18.10 10.76
CA ALA A 375 -4.22 16.79 11.26
C ALA A 375 -5.56 16.27 10.70
N ALA A 376 -6.34 17.10 10.01
CA ALA A 376 -7.53 16.65 9.29
C ALA A 376 -7.19 15.89 7.98
N MET A 377 -5.97 15.99 7.50
CA MET A 377 -5.46 15.19 6.38
C MET A 377 -4.80 13.92 6.94
N MET A 378 -5.39 12.75 6.65
CA MET A 378 -5.01 11.48 7.29
C MET A 378 -3.57 11.07 7.00
N HIS A 379 -3.08 11.38 5.79
CA HIS A 379 -1.72 11.08 5.32
C HIS A 379 -0.96 12.40 5.03
N TYR A 380 -1.04 13.36 5.97
CA TYR A 380 -0.31 14.62 5.86
C TYR A 380 1.20 14.37 5.96
N GLU A 381 1.94 14.91 5.02
CA GLU A 381 3.40 14.90 5.05
C GLU A 381 3.91 16.33 5.22
N ALA A 382 4.65 16.56 6.30
CA ALA A 382 5.31 17.83 6.57
C ALA A 382 6.66 17.87 5.84
N THR A 383 6.91 18.95 5.10
CA THR A 383 8.22 19.20 4.48
C THR A 383 8.86 20.43 5.10
N GLU A 384 10.17 20.61 4.89
CA GLU A 384 10.89 21.77 5.42
C GLU A 384 10.26 23.10 4.97
N ASP A 385 9.82 23.16 3.70
CA ASP A 385 9.23 24.36 3.10
C ASP A 385 7.72 24.49 3.33
N ASN A 386 7.05 23.41 3.77
CA ASN A 386 5.60 23.39 3.95
C ASN A 386 5.22 22.62 5.22
N CYS A 387 5.32 23.31 6.35
CA CYS A 387 4.94 22.78 7.67
C CYS A 387 4.51 23.90 8.61
N ALA A 388 3.66 23.58 9.59
CA ALA A 388 3.24 24.52 10.62
C ALA A 388 4.27 24.60 11.76
N ALA A 389 4.39 25.80 12.36
CA ALA A 389 5.11 25.98 13.63
C ALA A 389 4.24 25.45 14.78
N LEU A 390 4.85 24.70 15.70
CA LEU A 390 4.17 24.20 16.89
C LEU A 390 4.08 25.28 17.98
N ALA A 391 2.92 25.39 18.61
CA ALA A 391 2.67 26.29 19.73
C ALA A 391 2.23 25.52 20.99
N PRO A 392 2.37 26.10 22.23
CA PRO A 392 1.91 25.46 23.45
C PRO A 392 0.38 25.56 23.61
N GLU A 393 -0.35 25.16 22.58
CA GLU A 393 -1.81 25.08 22.47
C GLU A 393 -2.21 23.96 21.50
N GLY A 394 -3.46 23.52 21.55
CA GLY A 394 -3.98 22.52 20.61
C GLY A 394 -3.34 21.14 20.75
N MET A 395 -3.23 20.43 19.63
CA MET A 395 -2.75 19.05 19.57
C MET A 395 -1.83 18.84 18.37
N LEU A 396 -0.86 17.94 18.55
CA LEU A 396 -0.03 17.36 17.50
C LEU A 396 -0.42 15.89 17.33
N LEU A 397 -0.88 15.52 16.16
CA LEU A 397 -1.05 14.13 15.76
C LEU A 397 0.28 13.67 15.16
N VAL A 398 0.85 12.59 15.70
CA VAL A 398 2.06 11.96 15.16
C VAL A 398 1.77 10.50 14.89
N ASP A 399 1.95 10.11 13.63
CA ASP A 399 1.84 8.74 13.16
C ASP A 399 3.13 8.32 12.48
N SER A 400 3.69 7.20 12.88
CA SER A 400 5.07 6.88 12.53
C SER A 400 5.44 5.44 12.88
N GLY A 401 6.42 4.91 12.18
CA GLY A 401 6.90 3.58 12.45
C GLY A 401 8.29 3.34 11.85
N GLY A 402 8.85 2.17 12.10
CA GLY A 402 10.15 1.77 11.58
C GLY A 402 10.19 0.32 11.14
N GLN A 403 11.11 0.04 10.23
CA GLN A 403 11.53 -1.28 9.82
C GLN A 403 12.75 -1.69 10.65
N TYR A 404 12.71 -2.86 11.25
CA TYR A 404 13.78 -3.38 12.08
C TYR A 404 14.09 -4.85 11.73
N LEU A 405 15.30 -5.30 11.98
CA LEU A 405 15.60 -6.74 12.01
C LEU A 405 14.80 -7.38 13.16
N GLY A 406 13.62 -7.89 12.86
CA GLY A 406 12.72 -8.51 13.83
C GLY A 406 11.31 -7.95 13.84
N GLY A 407 10.98 -6.98 12.98
CA GLY A 407 9.58 -6.51 12.86
C GLY A 407 9.42 -5.15 12.19
N THR A 408 8.18 -4.83 11.91
CA THR A 408 7.73 -3.53 11.38
C THR A 408 6.83 -2.89 12.42
N THR A 409 6.93 -1.58 12.64
CA THR A 409 6.08 -0.88 13.62
C THR A 409 5.22 0.18 12.95
N ASP A 410 4.10 0.48 13.61
CA ASP A 410 3.13 1.51 13.27
C ASP A 410 2.51 2.04 14.55
N VAL A 411 2.74 3.30 14.88
CA VAL A 411 2.31 3.90 16.16
C VAL A 411 1.80 5.32 15.95
N THR A 412 0.53 5.55 16.23
CA THR A 412 -0.01 6.92 16.29
C THR A 412 -0.25 7.38 17.73
N ARG A 413 0.08 8.64 18.01
CA ARG A 413 -0.31 9.36 19.21
C ARG A 413 -0.78 10.77 18.87
N THR A 414 -1.93 11.16 19.40
CA THR A 414 -2.39 12.55 19.40
C THR A 414 -2.00 13.20 20.72
N ILE A 415 -1.06 14.13 20.68
CA ILE A 415 -0.38 14.73 21.83
C ILE A 415 -0.98 16.10 22.09
N VAL A 416 -1.58 16.30 23.27
CA VAL A 416 -2.07 17.62 23.69
C VAL A 416 -0.86 18.50 24.07
N LEU A 417 -0.71 19.65 23.40
CA LEU A 417 0.37 20.62 23.61
C LEU A 417 -0.02 21.75 24.57
N GLY A 418 -1.30 22.00 24.76
CA GLY A 418 -1.82 23.04 25.65
C GLY A 418 -3.35 23.08 25.68
N PRO A 419 -3.99 24.23 25.93
CA PRO A 419 -5.44 24.31 26.01
C PRO A 419 -6.15 23.84 24.73
N VAL A 420 -7.22 23.08 24.90
CA VAL A 420 -8.10 22.59 23.81
C VAL A 420 -9.57 22.84 24.15
N SER A 421 -10.41 22.97 23.13
CA SER A 421 -11.85 23.19 23.31
C SER A 421 -12.56 21.97 23.91
N GLN A 422 -13.77 22.17 24.42
CA GLN A 422 -14.59 21.09 24.95
C GLN A 422 -14.96 20.07 23.85
N THR A 423 -15.24 20.53 22.65
CA THR A 423 -15.49 19.66 21.47
C THR A 423 -14.32 18.74 21.17
N ILE A 424 -13.09 19.25 21.19
CA ILE A 424 -11.89 18.42 20.99
C ILE A 424 -11.77 17.34 22.07
N LYS A 425 -12.08 17.67 23.35
CA LYS A 425 -12.06 16.68 24.44
C LYS A 425 -13.11 15.59 24.24
N GLU A 426 -14.28 15.94 23.75
CA GLU A 426 -15.36 15.00 23.44
C GLU A 426 -14.96 14.08 22.29
N HIS A 427 -14.40 14.63 21.21
CA HIS A 427 -13.89 13.87 20.08
C HIS A 427 -12.74 12.93 20.49
N TYR A 428 -11.79 13.42 21.27
CA TYR A 428 -10.68 12.60 21.78
C TYR A 428 -11.20 11.44 22.64
N THR A 429 -12.19 11.72 23.48
CA THR A 429 -12.82 10.69 24.32
C THR A 429 -13.55 9.65 23.47
N ALA A 430 -14.22 10.04 22.40
CA ALA A 430 -14.90 9.11 21.49
C ALA A 430 -13.89 8.18 20.80
N VAL A 431 -12.80 8.73 20.26
CA VAL A 431 -11.70 7.94 19.65
C VAL A 431 -11.10 6.97 20.67
N ALA A 432 -10.78 7.45 21.87
CA ALA A 432 -10.22 6.60 22.92
C ALA A 432 -11.18 5.47 23.35
N LYS A 433 -12.49 5.76 23.45
CA LYS A 433 -13.51 4.74 23.73
C LYS A 433 -13.57 3.68 22.63
N GLY A 434 -13.59 4.11 21.36
CA GLY A 434 -13.62 3.20 20.22
C GLY A 434 -12.40 2.28 20.19
N MET A 435 -11.22 2.82 20.40
CA MET A 435 -9.98 2.05 20.47
C MET A 435 -10.03 1.03 21.60
N LEU A 436 -10.44 1.44 22.82
CA LEU A 436 -10.50 0.54 23.98
C LEU A 436 -11.57 -0.55 23.82
N GLN A 437 -12.74 -0.23 23.24
CA GLN A 437 -13.80 -1.22 22.99
C GLN A 437 -13.33 -2.29 22.01
N LEU A 438 -12.61 -1.91 20.95
CA LEU A 438 -12.07 -2.87 20.00
C LEU A 438 -10.92 -3.69 20.63
N THR A 439 -10.04 -3.07 21.43
CA THR A 439 -8.94 -3.76 22.12
C THR A 439 -9.47 -4.83 23.10
N ASP A 440 -10.58 -4.56 23.77
CA ASP A 440 -11.18 -5.46 24.78
C ASP A 440 -12.15 -6.49 24.16
N ALA A 441 -12.32 -6.47 22.84
CA ALA A 441 -13.29 -7.30 22.14
C ALA A 441 -12.97 -8.78 22.28
N LYS A 442 -14.00 -9.55 22.61
CA LYS A 442 -14.00 -11.01 22.55
C LYS A 442 -14.99 -11.45 21.49
N PHE A 443 -14.53 -12.27 20.57
CA PHE A 443 -15.34 -12.68 19.43
C PHE A 443 -15.15 -14.17 19.12
N LEU A 444 -16.11 -14.73 18.38
CA LEU A 444 -16.07 -16.12 17.98
C LEU A 444 -15.13 -16.31 16.79
N TYR A 445 -14.49 -17.47 16.72
CA TYR A 445 -13.75 -17.90 15.54
C TYR A 445 -14.63 -17.84 14.29
N GLY A 446 -14.05 -17.34 13.18
CA GLY A 446 -14.77 -17.06 11.95
C GLY A 446 -15.31 -15.64 11.83
N CYS A 447 -15.21 -14.81 12.88
CA CYS A 447 -15.47 -13.38 12.74
C CYS A 447 -14.41 -12.72 11.84
N THR A 448 -14.87 -11.78 11.03
CA THR A 448 -14.03 -10.95 10.15
C THR A 448 -13.86 -9.55 10.75
N GLY A 449 -12.94 -8.77 10.23
CA GLY A 449 -12.77 -7.39 10.64
C GLY A 449 -14.02 -6.52 10.44
N ARG A 450 -14.91 -6.86 9.50
CA ARG A 450 -16.20 -6.19 9.32
C ARG A 450 -17.10 -6.33 10.54
N ASN A 451 -17.11 -7.49 11.19
CA ASN A 451 -17.89 -7.72 12.38
C ASN A 451 -17.40 -6.88 13.56
N LEU A 452 -16.11 -6.55 13.59
CA LEU A 452 -15.45 -5.88 14.71
C LEU A 452 -15.40 -4.36 14.55
N ASP A 453 -15.43 -3.85 13.33
CA ASP A 453 -15.27 -2.41 13.02
C ASP A 453 -16.27 -1.51 13.77
N ILE A 454 -17.52 -1.98 13.96
CA ILE A 454 -18.55 -1.24 14.68
C ILE A 454 -18.16 -0.90 16.12
N LEU A 455 -17.37 -1.74 16.79
CA LEU A 455 -16.92 -1.49 18.15
C LEU A 455 -16.09 -0.22 18.26
N ALA A 456 -15.27 0.04 17.25
CA ALA A 456 -14.49 1.26 17.17
C ALA A 456 -15.29 2.47 16.69
N ARG A 457 -16.21 2.30 15.70
CA ARG A 457 -16.95 3.42 15.08
C ARG A 457 -18.11 3.93 15.93
N GLN A 458 -18.78 3.07 16.70
CA GLN A 458 -19.98 3.44 17.41
C GLN A 458 -19.85 4.72 18.25
N PRO A 459 -18.77 4.96 19.04
CA PRO A 459 -18.64 6.20 19.82
C PRO A 459 -18.57 7.48 18.98
N MET A 460 -18.10 7.39 17.72
CA MET A 460 -18.13 8.50 16.76
C MET A 460 -19.51 8.66 16.13
N TRP A 461 -20.15 7.57 15.74
CA TRP A 461 -21.51 7.60 15.18
C TRP A 461 -22.54 8.15 16.17
N ASP A 462 -22.36 7.90 17.46
CA ASP A 462 -23.20 8.50 18.52
C ASP A 462 -23.10 10.05 18.54
N GLN A 463 -22.06 10.61 17.92
CA GLN A 463 -21.87 12.06 17.75
C GLN A 463 -22.15 12.54 16.31
N ASN A 464 -22.73 11.68 15.45
CA ASN A 464 -22.96 11.93 14.03
C ASN A 464 -21.66 12.23 13.24
N ILE A 465 -20.53 11.65 13.66
CA ILE A 465 -19.24 11.76 13.02
C ILE A 465 -18.84 10.39 12.47
N ASP A 466 -18.23 10.34 11.28
CA ASP A 466 -17.63 9.15 10.72
C ASP A 466 -16.24 9.48 10.15
N TYR A 467 -15.39 8.46 10.02
CA TYR A 467 -14.11 8.55 9.33
C TYR A 467 -14.11 7.68 8.06
N LYS A 468 -13.48 8.20 7.00
CA LYS A 468 -13.56 7.64 5.63
C LYS A 468 -12.38 6.72 5.30
N CYS A 469 -11.82 6.05 6.30
CA CYS A 469 -10.76 5.05 6.15
C CYS A 469 -11.12 3.75 6.89
N GLY A 470 -10.26 2.73 6.77
CA GLY A 470 -10.32 1.54 7.61
C GLY A 470 -10.06 1.87 9.07
N THR A 471 -10.47 0.97 9.97
CA THR A 471 -10.18 1.06 11.40
C THR A 471 -8.88 0.36 11.75
N GLY A 472 -8.40 -0.53 10.87
CA GLY A 472 -7.14 -1.24 11.06
C GLY A 472 -6.80 -2.14 9.88
N HIS A 473 -5.54 -2.55 9.86
CA HIS A 473 -4.94 -3.38 8.82
C HIS A 473 -3.91 -4.32 9.43
N GLY A 474 -3.52 -5.35 8.69
CA GLY A 474 -2.39 -6.19 9.07
C GLY A 474 -1.06 -5.44 8.99
N VAL A 475 -0.07 -5.91 9.75
CA VAL A 475 1.32 -5.40 9.70
C VAL A 475 2.25 -6.54 9.32
N GLY A 476 3.16 -6.27 8.38
CA GLY A 476 4.13 -7.25 7.91
C GLY A 476 5.25 -7.51 8.93
N TYR A 477 5.94 -8.62 8.75
CA TYR A 477 7.14 -8.94 9.52
C TYR A 477 8.39 -8.59 8.73
N ILE A 478 9.01 -7.44 9.03
CA ILE A 478 10.09 -6.85 8.23
C ILE A 478 9.62 -6.71 6.75
N LEU A 479 8.40 -6.23 6.55
CA LEU A 479 7.72 -6.09 5.28
C LEU A 479 6.77 -4.88 5.33
N ASN A 480 5.82 -4.81 4.39
CA ASN A 480 4.90 -3.69 4.26
C ASN A 480 4.16 -3.41 5.57
N VAL A 481 4.08 -2.13 5.95
CA VAL A 481 3.28 -1.71 7.11
C VAL A 481 1.81 -2.05 6.91
N HIS A 482 1.29 -1.90 5.69
CA HIS A 482 -0.05 -2.36 5.32
C HIS A 482 0.04 -3.76 4.72
N GLU A 483 -0.28 -4.78 5.51
CA GLU A 483 -0.29 -6.18 5.07
C GLU A 483 -1.73 -6.71 4.99
N GLY A 484 -2.09 -7.27 3.85
CA GLY A 484 -3.31 -8.07 3.69
C GLY A 484 -3.09 -9.56 4.05
N PRO A 485 -4.17 -10.38 3.99
CA PRO A 485 -5.53 -10.03 3.58
C PRO A 485 -6.42 -9.47 4.71
N GLN A 486 -6.00 -9.57 5.98
CA GLN A 486 -6.79 -9.15 7.14
C GLN A 486 -6.87 -7.62 7.24
N GLY A 487 -7.97 -7.13 7.78
CA GLY A 487 -8.15 -5.71 8.08
C GLY A 487 -9.50 -5.46 8.75
N ILE A 488 -9.56 -4.42 9.57
CA ILE A 488 -10.79 -4.02 10.28
C ILE A 488 -11.42 -2.84 9.53
N ARG A 489 -12.54 -3.09 8.87
CA ARG A 489 -13.27 -2.08 8.08
C ARG A 489 -14.71 -2.50 7.84
N TRP A 490 -15.62 -1.54 7.78
CA TRP A 490 -17.05 -1.84 7.55
C TRP A 490 -17.42 -1.97 6.06
N ARG A 491 -16.59 -1.41 5.16
CA ARG A 491 -16.73 -1.55 3.70
C ARG A 491 -15.45 -2.13 3.11
N PHE A 492 -15.60 -3.08 2.23
CA PHE A 492 -14.52 -3.63 1.40
C PHE A 492 -14.70 -3.11 -0.01
N THR A 493 -13.63 -2.68 -0.65
CA THR A 493 -13.62 -2.07 -1.99
C THR A 493 -12.49 -2.63 -2.84
N GLY A 494 -12.68 -2.62 -4.17
CA GLY A 494 -11.68 -3.13 -5.10
C GLY A 494 -11.34 -4.60 -4.83
N ASN A 495 -10.06 -4.92 -4.80
CA ASN A 495 -9.54 -6.28 -4.57
C ASN A 495 -9.40 -6.66 -3.09
N GLN A 496 -9.89 -5.83 -2.16
CA GLN A 496 -9.84 -6.14 -0.73
C GLN A 496 -10.66 -7.39 -0.40
N LYS A 497 -10.04 -8.31 0.34
CA LYS A 497 -10.66 -9.60 0.74
C LYS A 497 -11.25 -9.49 2.15
N GLU A 498 -12.36 -10.18 2.38
CA GLU A 498 -12.90 -10.36 3.72
C GLU A 498 -12.52 -11.75 4.20
N VAL A 499 -11.64 -11.80 5.20
CA VAL A 499 -11.14 -13.06 5.76
C VAL A 499 -11.42 -13.14 7.25
N PRO A 500 -11.59 -14.36 7.81
CA PRO A 500 -11.62 -14.55 9.25
C PRO A 500 -10.33 -14.02 9.90
N ILE A 501 -10.47 -13.49 11.10
CA ILE A 501 -9.31 -13.12 11.92
C ILE A 501 -8.78 -14.38 12.60
N GLU A 502 -7.52 -14.72 12.33
CA GLU A 502 -6.84 -15.90 12.85
C GLU A 502 -5.90 -15.56 14.02
N ALA A 503 -5.65 -16.55 14.89
CA ALA A 503 -4.60 -16.41 15.89
C ALA A 503 -3.23 -16.29 15.24
N GLY A 504 -2.41 -15.36 15.72
CA GLY A 504 -1.11 -15.05 15.13
C GLY A 504 -1.14 -13.92 14.09
N MET A 505 -2.32 -13.45 13.68
CA MET A 505 -2.42 -12.22 12.91
C MET A 505 -2.12 -11.00 13.77
N ASP A 506 -1.33 -10.06 13.25
CA ASP A 506 -1.17 -8.74 13.82
C ASP A 506 -2.09 -7.77 13.08
N VAL A 507 -2.82 -6.93 13.82
CA VAL A 507 -3.79 -5.97 13.25
C VAL A 507 -3.73 -4.66 14.02
N THR A 508 -3.64 -3.54 13.31
CA THR A 508 -3.74 -2.21 13.92
C THR A 508 -5.17 -1.91 14.40
N ASN A 509 -5.28 -1.03 15.39
CA ASN A 509 -6.54 -0.52 15.94
C ASN A 509 -6.44 1.00 16.00
N GLU A 510 -6.94 1.68 14.97
CA GLU A 510 -6.67 3.08 14.66
C GLU A 510 -7.92 3.93 14.33
N PRO A 511 -8.96 3.91 15.17
CA PRO A 511 -10.08 4.80 14.96
C PRO A 511 -9.64 6.26 15.01
N GLY A 512 -10.31 7.12 14.23
CA GLY A 512 -9.97 8.53 14.16
C GLY A 512 -11.17 9.46 13.94
N ILE A 513 -10.95 10.75 14.15
CA ILE A 513 -11.86 11.85 13.80
C ILE A 513 -11.05 12.90 13.04
N TYR A 514 -11.57 13.35 11.91
CA TYR A 514 -10.89 14.30 11.02
C TYR A 514 -11.88 15.40 10.62
N ILE A 515 -11.70 16.59 11.18
CA ILE A 515 -12.60 17.74 10.96
C ILE A 515 -11.85 18.80 10.15
N GLU A 516 -12.20 18.92 8.88
CA GLU A 516 -11.59 19.87 7.96
C GLU A 516 -11.60 21.29 8.53
N GLY A 517 -10.47 21.99 8.42
CA GLY A 517 -10.28 23.34 8.95
C GLY A 517 -10.21 23.44 10.47
N SER A 518 -10.18 22.32 11.20
CA SER A 518 -10.15 22.29 12.67
C SER A 518 -9.06 21.38 13.24
N HIS A 519 -9.25 20.06 13.24
CA HIS A 519 -8.34 19.12 13.92
C HIS A 519 -8.48 17.69 13.39
N GLY A 520 -7.46 16.87 13.66
CA GLY A 520 -7.50 15.42 13.54
C GLY A 520 -7.10 14.74 14.84
N ILE A 521 -7.68 13.58 15.10
CA ILE A 521 -7.38 12.72 16.24
C ILE A 521 -7.32 11.30 15.73
N ARG A 522 -6.18 10.63 15.92
CA ARG A 522 -5.99 9.19 15.74
C ARG A 522 -5.16 8.63 16.87
N THR A 523 -5.40 7.41 17.25
CA THR A 523 -4.54 6.66 18.17
C THR A 523 -4.43 5.25 17.64
N VAL A 524 -3.21 4.78 17.47
CA VAL A 524 -2.95 3.39 17.09
C VAL A 524 -2.46 2.62 18.29
N SER A 525 -3.14 1.51 18.55
CA SER A 525 -2.69 0.48 19.48
C SER A 525 -2.63 -0.84 18.73
N TYR A 526 -1.70 -1.70 19.09
CA TYR A 526 -1.65 -3.07 18.56
C TYR A 526 -2.57 -3.98 19.35
N THR A 527 -3.27 -4.80 18.61
CA THR A 527 -3.99 -5.92 19.20
C THR A 527 -3.36 -7.19 18.66
N HIS A 528 -2.46 -7.81 19.43
CA HIS A 528 -2.20 -9.23 19.24
C HIS A 528 -3.51 -9.95 19.54
N LEU A 529 -4.21 -10.34 18.48
CA LEU A 529 -5.44 -11.10 18.61
C LEU A 529 -5.05 -12.49 19.13
N ARG A 530 -5.14 -12.65 20.44
CA ARG A 530 -5.17 -13.98 21.02
C ARG A 530 -6.55 -14.54 20.68
N ALA A 531 -6.63 -15.45 19.71
CA ALA A 531 -7.81 -16.27 19.57
C ALA A 531 -8.04 -16.94 20.92
N HIS A 532 -9.12 -16.55 21.59
CA HIS A 532 -9.57 -17.35 22.70
C HIS A 532 -10.10 -18.64 22.10
N GLU A 533 -9.45 -19.76 22.43
CA GLU A 533 -9.98 -21.08 22.14
C GLU A 533 -11.44 -21.09 22.58
N THR A 534 -12.31 -21.33 21.61
CA THR A 534 -13.74 -21.46 21.89
C THR A 534 -13.93 -22.62 22.83
N ALA A 535 -14.52 -22.36 23.96
CA ALA A 535 -15.10 -23.41 24.77
C ALA A 535 -16.18 -24.16 23.98
#